data_16cf08015ca4a8b1c8bd5cd1d297d7e4
#
_entry.id   16cf08015ca4a8b1c8bd5cd1d297d7e4
#
_cell.length_a   1.000
_cell.length_b   1.000
_cell.length_c   1.000
_cell.angle_alpha   90.00
_cell.angle_beta   90.00
_cell.angle_gamma   90.00
#
_symmetry.space_group_name_H-M   'P 1'
#
loop_
_entity.id
_entity.type
_entity.pdbx_description
1 polymer ?
#
loop_
_entity_poly.entity_id
_entity_poly.type
_entity_poly.pdbx_seq_one_letter_code
_entity_poly.pdbx_strand_id
1 'polypeptide(L)'
;MLAAPEGRVSAFGRPGGADIERAALKVAFAGTPEFARAALQAIHDAGFVVPLVLTQPDRPAGRGLRLQASAVKQFALAHGLALAQPRSLRREGKYPDDAAAAADALRQAAPDVMVVAAYGLILPPWALQLPRLGCLNIHGSLLPRWRGAAPIQRAIEAGDSQTGITLMQMDAGLDTGDMLSAEATPIGADDTSAVLHDRLAALGALLVVRGLRALAQGRLDPQPQPAEGVTYAHKIDKAEAPIDWQAPAEQIERRVRAFDPFPGCSFEWAGQTVKVWRAQVQAAHVQPTHSTPGQRIPTGDGRLLIACGQGALELLEVQAPGGRRVTARDFLQRHPQSMA
;
A
#
# COMPACT_ATOMS: atom_id res chain seq x y z
N MET A 1 31.05 -24.29 10.34
CA MET A 1 30.81 -23.85 11.72
C MET A 1 30.72 -22.34 11.66
N LEU A 2 29.55 -21.80 11.35
CA LEU A 2 29.29 -20.35 11.22
C LEU A 2 28.55 -19.94 12.51
N ALA A 3 29.14 -18.99 13.23
CA ALA A 3 28.68 -18.48 14.49
C ALA A 3 27.29 -17.80 14.33
N ALA A 4 26.37 -18.09 15.23
CA ALA A 4 25.10 -17.40 15.36
C ALA A 4 25.33 -15.93 15.77
N PRO A 5 24.54 -14.95 15.26
CA PRO A 5 24.65 -13.59 15.74
C PRO A 5 24.04 -13.48 17.13
N GLU A 6 24.87 -13.12 18.08
CA GLU A 6 24.47 -12.77 19.43
C GLU A 6 23.69 -11.45 19.47
N GLY A 7 22.67 -11.41 20.34
CA GLY A 7 22.12 -10.19 20.92
C GLY A 7 20.97 -9.53 20.21
N ARG A 8 19.76 -10.18 20.19
CA ARG A 8 18.50 -9.42 20.13
C ARG A 8 18.31 -8.68 21.46
N VAL A 9 18.61 -7.40 21.49
CA VAL A 9 18.18 -6.52 22.58
C VAL A 9 16.66 -6.36 22.43
N SER A 10 15.87 -7.00 23.29
CA SER A 10 14.44 -6.74 23.42
C SER A 10 14.26 -5.26 23.76
N ALA A 11 13.68 -4.48 22.85
CA ALA A 11 13.40 -3.05 23.03
C ALA A 11 12.32 -2.77 24.10
N PHE A 12 11.70 -3.82 24.63
CA PHE A 12 10.74 -3.75 25.73
C PHE A 12 11.42 -4.09 27.05
N GLY A 13 12.21 -3.16 27.60
CA GLY A 13 12.38 -3.08 29.03
C GLY A 13 10.98 -2.84 29.64
N ARG A 14 10.48 -3.75 30.51
CA ARG A 14 9.23 -3.54 31.23
C ARG A 14 9.27 -2.20 31.94
N PRO A 15 8.58 -1.13 31.48
CA PRO A 15 8.40 0.07 32.29
C PRO A 15 7.45 -0.32 33.40
N GLY A 16 7.77 0.05 34.63
CA GLY A 16 6.88 -0.13 35.75
C GLY A 16 5.51 0.46 35.40
N GLY A 17 4.45 -0.36 35.46
CA GLY A 17 3.11 -0.05 34.97
C GLY A 17 2.37 1.09 35.71
N ALA A 18 3.03 1.83 36.60
CA ALA A 18 2.42 2.88 37.39
C ALA A 18 2.53 4.29 36.80
N ASP A 19 3.47 4.55 35.89
CA ASP A 19 3.76 5.90 35.39
C ASP A 19 3.08 6.24 34.05
N ILE A 20 2.53 5.27 33.33
CA ILE A 20 1.90 5.50 32.02
C ILE A 20 0.43 5.96 32.16
N GLU A 21 -0.23 5.69 33.26
CA GLU A 21 -1.63 6.08 33.50
C GLU A 21 -1.86 7.58 33.72
N ARG A 22 -0.81 8.38 33.96
CA ARG A 22 -0.95 9.80 34.33
C ARG A 22 -0.66 10.82 33.23
N ALA A 23 -0.03 10.44 32.14
CA ALA A 23 0.20 11.35 31.02
C ALA A 23 -0.36 10.75 29.73
N ALA A 24 -1.15 11.54 28.97
CA ALA A 24 -1.64 11.11 27.66
C ALA A 24 -0.45 10.75 26.76
N LEU A 25 -0.49 9.54 26.16
CA LEU A 25 0.55 9.04 25.27
C LEU A 25 0.82 10.03 24.12
N LYS A 26 2.06 10.46 23.96
CA LYS A 26 2.50 11.34 22.87
C LYS A 26 2.87 10.52 21.65
N VAL A 27 2.11 10.67 20.56
CA VAL A 27 2.25 9.87 19.34
C VAL A 27 2.78 10.76 18.22
N ALA A 28 4.06 10.65 17.84
CA ALA A 28 4.49 11.21 16.56
C ALA A 28 3.90 10.37 15.41
N PHE A 29 3.62 11.03 14.29
CA PHE A 29 3.07 10.35 13.13
C PHE A 29 3.94 10.56 11.90
N ALA A 30 4.17 9.52 11.10
CA ALA A 30 4.88 9.59 9.83
C ALA A 30 4.08 8.90 8.72
N GLY A 31 3.63 9.68 7.73
CA GLY A 31 2.81 9.15 6.65
C GLY A 31 2.62 10.14 5.50
N THR A 32 2.07 9.69 4.37
CA THR A 32 1.93 10.58 3.20
C THR A 32 0.56 10.49 2.52
N PRO A 33 0.07 9.32 2.02
CA PRO A 33 -1.16 9.23 1.24
C PRO A 33 -2.41 9.19 2.11
N GLU A 34 -3.55 9.04 1.47
CA GLU A 34 -4.87 8.95 2.10
C GLU A 34 -4.97 7.82 3.13
N PHE A 35 -4.36 6.67 2.86
CA PHE A 35 -4.24 5.57 3.82
C PHE A 35 -3.66 6.02 5.17
N ALA A 36 -2.59 6.81 5.12
CA ALA A 36 -1.95 7.36 6.31
C ALA A 36 -2.80 8.45 6.97
N ARG A 37 -3.48 9.29 6.17
CA ARG A 37 -4.38 10.32 6.69
C ARG A 37 -5.50 9.72 7.53
N ALA A 38 -6.11 8.62 7.08
CA ALA A 38 -7.16 7.92 7.83
C ALA A 38 -6.68 7.46 9.22
N ALA A 39 -5.47 6.93 9.29
CA ALA A 39 -4.86 6.52 10.57
C ALA A 39 -4.54 7.73 11.46
N LEU A 40 -3.96 8.82 10.91
CA LEU A 40 -3.68 10.05 11.65
C LEU A 40 -4.97 10.66 12.21
N GLN A 41 -6.01 10.72 11.42
CA GLN A 41 -7.33 11.21 11.87
C GLN A 41 -7.84 10.37 13.03
N ALA A 42 -7.84 9.05 12.93
CA ALA A 42 -8.32 8.18 13.99
C ALA A 42 -7.53 8.34 15.30
N ILE A 43 -6.21 8.52 15.21
CA ILE A 43 -5.35 8.79 16.37
C ILE A 43 -5.73 10.14 17.03
N HIS A 44 -5.89 11.18 16.22
CA HIS A 44 -6.29 12.51 16.66
C HIS A 44 -7.69 12.51 17.32
N ASP A 45 -8.67 11.91 16.65
CA ASP A 45 -10.06 11.83 17.09
C ASP A 45 -10.22 10.97 18.36
N ALA A 46 -9.31 10.01 18.57
CA ALA A 46 -9.24 9.21 19.79
C ALA A 46 -8.64 9.97 21.00
N GLY A 47 -8.21 11.23 20.80
CA GLY A 47 -7.71 12.12 21.86
C GLY A 47 -6.23 11.92 22.20
N PHE A 48 -5.45 11.22 21.38
CA PHE A 48 -4.01 11.13 21.60
C PHE A 48 -3.33 12.48 21.30
N VAL A 49 -2.30 12.80 22.06
CA VAL A 49 -1.46 13.99 21.81
C VAL A 49 -0.57 13.70 20.62
N VAL A 50 -0.71 14.49 19.53
CA VAL A 50 0.12 14.38 18.32
C VAL A 50 1.06 15.58 18.24
N PRO A 51 2.27 15.52 18.86
CA PRO A 51 3.17 16.66 18.93
C PRO A 51 3.90 16.96 17.63
N LEU A 52 3.99 16.00 16.71
CA LEU A 52 4.68 16.16 15.42
C LEU A 52 4.15 15.19 14.37
N VAL A 53 3.94 15.69 13.17
CA VAL A 53 3.61 14.92 11.97
C VAL A 53 4.75 15.05 10.96
N LEU A 54 5.23 13.93 10.44
CA LEU A 54 6.19 13.88 9.34
C LEU A 54 5.48 13.41 8.07
N THR A 55 5.70 14.12 6.97
CA THR A 55 5.18 13.72 5.65
C THR A 55 6.20 14.06 4.55
N GLN A 56 6.07 13.44 3.39
CA GLN A 56 6.94 13.80 2.26
C GLN A 56 6.66 15.25 1.80
N PRO A 57 7.66 15.92 1.20
CA PRO A 57 7.46 17.22 0.54
C PRO A 57 6.37 17.18 -0.52
N ASP A 58 5.77 18.33 -0.78
CA ASP A 58 4.79 18.51 -1.85
C ASP A 58 5.39 18.08 -3.19
N ARG A 59 4.59 17.39 -4.00
CA ARG A 59 5.01 16.88 -5.30
C ARG A 59 4.14 17.43 -6.42
N PRO A 60 4.71 17.66 -7.60
CA PRO A 60 3.91 17.96 -8.78
C PRO A 60 2.90 16.84 -9.05
N ALA A 61 1.62 17.19 -9.19
CA ALA A 61 0.56 16.24 -9.49
C ALA A 61 -0.50 16.84 -10.41
N GLY A 62 -1.26 15.98 -11.09
CA GLY A 62 -2.35 16.36 -11.97
C GLY A 62 -1.90 17.02 -13.28
N ARG A 63 -2.89 17.49 -14.07
CA ARG A 63 -2.65 18.25 -15.29
C ARG A 63 -2.06 19.61 -14.92
N GLY A 64 -0.88 19.94 -15.48
CA GLY A 64 -0.17 21.21 -15.21
C GLY A 64 0.85 21.13 -14.08
N LEU A 65 1.13 19.93 -13.53
CA LEU A 65 2.23 19.68 -12.57
C LEU A 65 2.30 20.67 -11.40
N ARG A 66 1.17 21.14 -10.89
CA ARG A 66 1.12 22.00 -9.72
C ARG A 66 1.53 21.20 -8.47
N LEU A 67 2.29 21.84 -7.58
CA LEU A 67 2.64 21.23 -6.30
C LEU A 67 1.37 20.95 -5.50
N GLN A 68 1.20 19.70 -5.10
CA GLN A 68 0.09 19.27 -4.26
C GLN A 68 0.61 18.80 -2.90
N ALA A 69 -0.04 19.31 -1.86
CA ALA A 69 0.18 18.84 -0.51
C ALA A 69 -0.34 17.41 -0.34
N SER A 70 0.39 16.59 0.43
CA SER A 70 -0.07 15.25 0.78
C SER A 70 -1.37 15.31 1.60
N ALA A 71 -2.15 14.23 1.59
CA ALA A 71 -3.37 14.13 2.40
C ALA A 71 -3.06 14.30 3.91
N VAL A 72 -1.94 13.75 4.37
CA VAL A 72 -1.45 13.91 5.74
C VAL A 72 -1.11 15.38 6.05
N LYS A 73 -0.43 16.09 5.14
CA LYS A 73 -0.15 17.52 5.31
C LYS A 73 -1.43 18.36 5.41
N GLN A 74 -2.38 18.12 4.51
CA GLN A 74 -3.65 18.84 4.52
C GLN A 74 -4.38 18.67 5.86
N PHE A 75 -4.45 17.44 6.37
CA PHE A 75 -5.03 17.15 7.68
C PHE A 75 -4.28 17.86 8.81
N ALA A 76 -2.93 17.74 8.83
CA ALA A 76 -2.12 18.35 9.87
C ALA A 76 -2.30 19.87 9.95
N LEU A 77 -2.32 20.55 8.80
CA LEU A 77 -2.54 22.02 8.73
C LEU A 77 -3.95 22.39 9.17
N ALA A 78 -4.97 21.64 8.78
CA ALA A 78 -6.36 21.89 9.17
C ALA A 78 -6.59 21.78 10.69
N HIS A 79 -5.79 20.98 11.39
CA HIS A 79 -5.90 20.74 12.83
C HIS A 79 -4.78 21.41 13.65
N GLY A 80 -3.96 22.27 13.03
CA GLY A 80 -2.89 22.99 13.72
C GLY A 80 -1.77 22.11 14.28
N LEU A 81 -1.57 20.92 13.72
CA LEU A 81 -0.52 20.00 14.15
C LEU A 81 0.84 20.45 13.58
N ALA A 82 1.89 20.36 14.41
CA ALA A 82 3.25 20.66 13.95
C ALA A 82 3.67 19.69 12.84
N LEU A 83 4.33 20.22 11.80
CA LEU A 83 4.63 19.48 10.56
C LEU A 83 6.11 19.58 10.20
N ALA A 84 6.71 18.45 9.81
CA ALA A 84 8.03 18.38 9.20
C ALA A 84 7.96 17.64 7.86
N GLN A 85 8.65 18.17 6.84
CA GLN A 85 8.65 17.62 5.46
C GLN A 85 10.07 17.33 4.96
N PRO A 86 10.82 16.42 5.61
CA PRO A 86 12.17 16.09 5.17
C PRO A 86 12.13 15.33 3.84
N ARG A 87 13.08 15.64 2.94
CA ARG A 87 13.32 14.85 1.71
C ARG A 87 14.01 13.53 1.99
N SER A 88 14.69 13.43 3.12
CA SER A 88 15.38 12.23 3.59
C SER A 88 15.59 12.31 5.10
N LEU A 89 15.64 11.14 5.75
CA LEU A 89 16.05 11.01 7.16
C LEU A 89 17.49 10.48 7.31
N ARG A 90 18.19 10.23 6.18
CA ARG A 90 19.58 9.79 6.21
C ARG A 90 20.51 10.96 6.48
N ARG A 91 21.31 10.88 7.54
CA ARG A 91 22.32 11.90 7.88
C ARG A 91 23.44 11.97 6.87
N GLU A 92 23.73 10.83 6.25
CA GLU A 92 24.68 10.72 5.14
C GLU A 92 23.88 10.62 3.84
N GLY A 93 24.17 11.49 2.86
CA GLY A 93 23.47 11.50 1.58
C GLY A 93 23.19 12.90 1.05
N LYS A 94 22.19 12.99 0.18
CA LYS A 94 21.91 14.23 -0.57
C LYS A 94 21.30 15.36 0.27
N TYR A 95 20.64 15.05 1.40
CA TYR A 95 19.85 16.01 2.19
C TYR A 95 20.14 15.87 3.70
N PRO A 96 21.40 16.09 4.16
CA PRO A 96 21.78 15.91 5.57
C PRO A 96 21.10 16.92 6.49
N ASP A 97 20.88 18.16 6.02
CA ASP A 97 20.24 19.22 6.80
C ASP A 97 18.77 18.90 7.10
N ASP A 98 18.04 18.30 6.13
CA ASP A 98 16.67 17.84 6.34
C ASP A 98 16.60 16.76 7.43
N ALA A 99 17.57 15.85 7.42
CA ALA A 99 17.66 14.79 8.43
C ALA A 99 17.99 15.35 9.82
N ALA A 100 18.88 16.35 9.89
CA ALA A 100 19.22 17.04 11.14
C ALA A 100 18.01 17.80 11.69
N ALA A 101 17.34 18.60 10.87
CA ALA A 101 16.14 19.34 11.25
C ALA A 101 15.00 18.41 11.71
N ALA A 102 14.78 17.28 11.01
CA ALA A 102 13.78 16.29 11.41
C ALA A 102 14.13 15.63 12.76
N ALA A 103 15.42 15.36 13.01
CA ALA A 103 15.88 14.80 14.28
C ALA A 103 15.69 15.79 15.43
N ASP A 104 15.93 17.08 15.21
CA ASP A 104 15.74 18.13 16.22
C ASP A 104 14.24 18.32 16.51
N ALA A 105 13.39 18.34 15.47
CA ALA A 105 11.95 18.41 15.64
C ALA A 105 11.40 17.22 16.43
N LEU A 106 11.86 16.00 16.15
CA LEU A 106 11.46 14.79 16.89
C LEU A 106 11.94 14.84 18.35
N ARG A 107 13.18 15.32 18.62
CA ARG A 107 13.67 15.46 19.99
C ARG A 107 12.84 16.48 20.78
N GLN A 108 12.50 17.64 20.17
CA GLN A 108 11.67 18.66 20.79
C GLN A 108 10.25 18.16 21.06
N ALA A 109 9.68 17.41 20.12
CA ALA A 109 8.36 16.79 20.26
C ALA A 109 8.32 15.74 21.38
N ALA A 110 9.47 15.10 21.68
CA ALA A 110 9.64 14.07 22.71
C ALA A 110 8.49 13.04 22.69
N PRO A 111 8.23 12.35 21.54
CA PRO A 111 7.14 11.40 21.46
C PRO A 111 7.47 10.13 22.25
N ASP A 112 6.43 9.51 22.82
CA ASP A 112 6.54 8.20 23.45
C ASP A 112 6.65 7.08 22.41
N VAL A 113 5.90 7.22 21.32
CA VAL A 113 5.85 6.26 20.20
C VAL A 113 5.71 7.04 18.89
N MET A 114 6.20 6.48 17.79
CA MET A 114 5.93 6.99 16.45
C MET A 114 5.12 5.97 15.66
N VAL A 115 3.97 6.38 15.12
CA VAL A 115 3.18 5.58 14.19
C VAL A 115 3.58 5.91 12.76
N VAL A 116 3.84 4.89 11.97
CA VAL A 116 4.25 4.99 10.57
C VAL A 116 3.20 4.31 9.69
N ALA A 117 2.75 4.99 8.64
CA ALA A 117 1.84 4.43 7.65
C ALA A 117 2.17 4.98 6.27
N ALA A 118 2.58 4.13 5.34
CA ALA A 118 2.89 4.51 3.95
C ALA A 118 3.70 5.82 3.85
N TYR A 119 4.72 5.99 4.67
CA TYR A 119 5.52 7.22 4.74
C TYR A 119 6.37 7.43 3.49
N GLY A 120 6.95 6.33 2.99
CA GLY A 120 7.75 6.31 1.76
C GLY A 120 9.17 6.83 1.91
N LEU A 121 9.66 7.01 3.13
CA LEU A 121 11.08 7.22 3.46
C LEU A 121 11.56 6.09 4.38
N ILE A 122 12.82 5.71 4.21
CA ILE A 122 13.48 4.75 5.11
C ILE A 122 13.77 5.45 6.44
N LEU A 123 13.37 4.82 7.54
CA LEU A 123 13.70 5.27 8.88
C LEU A 123 15.08 4.72 9.28
N PRO A 124 16.11 5.57 9.45
CA PRO A 124 17.40 5.12 9.94
C PRO A 124 17.32 4.76 11.44
N PRO A 125 18.32 4.04 11.97
CA PRO A 125 18.33 3.57 13.36
C PRO A 125 18.04 4.69 14.39
N TRP A 126 18.57 5.90 14.17
CA TRP A 126 18.33 7.03 15.08
C TRP A 126 16.84 7.42 15.17
N ALA A 127 16.08 7.29 14.05
CA ALA A 127 14.65 7.61 14.03
C ALA A 127 13.81 6.50 14.66
N LEU A 128 14.22 5.24 14.46
CA LEU A 128 13.58 4.08 15.07
C LEU A 128 13.72 4.05 16.61
N GLN A 129 14.86 4.50 17.12
CA GLN A 129 15.21 4.44 18.53
C GLN A 129 14.85 5.71 19.33
N LEU A 130 14.50 6.81 18.65
CA LEU A 130 14.25 8.08 19.34
C LEU A 130 12.99 8.04 20.22
N PRO A 131 11.82 7.54 19.77
CA PRO A 131 10.68 7.33 20.65
C PRO A 131 10.97 6.21 21.65
N ARG A 132 10.71 6.42 22.95
CA ARG A 132 11.02 5.43 24.00
C ARG A 132 10.31 4.08 23.82
N LEU A 133 9.15 4.05 23.17
CA LEU A 133 8.38 2.84 22.83
C LEU A 133 8.59 2.43 21.36
N GLY A 134 9.58 3.04 20.69
CA GLY A 134 9.92 2.74 19.30
C GLY A 134 8.91 3.22 18.28
N CYS A 135 8.91 2.57 17.12
CA CYS A 135 8.07 2.92 15.99
C CYS A 135 7.14 1.75 15.65
N LEU A 136 5.86 2.05 15.43
CA LEU A 136 4.83 1.09 15.02
C LEU A 136 4.48 1.33 13.54
N ASN A 137 4.43 0.28 12.73
CA ASN A 137 3.98 0.39 11.34
C ASN A 137 2.59 -0.23 11.17
N ILE A 138 1.73 0.47 10.43
CA ILE A 138 0.45 -0.05 9.94
C ILE A 138 0.73 -0.67 8.57
N HIS A 139 0.94 -1.98 8.53
CA HIS A 139 1.29 -2.69 7.31
C HIS A 139 0.07 -3.31 6.64
N GLY A 140 -0.07 -3.11 5.32
CA GLY A 140 -1.24 -3.49 4.52
C GLY A 140 -1.26 -4.96 4.10
N SER A 141 -0.84 -5.88 4.96
CA SER A 141 -0.96 -7.32 4.76
C SER A 141 -1.03 -8.09 6.08
N LEU A 142 -1.29 -9.38 6.00
CA LEU A 142 -1.12 -10.33 7.10
C LEU A 142 0.32 -10.85 7.06
N LEU A 143 1.22 -10.22 7.84
CA LEU A 143 2.61 -10.65 7.94
C LEU A 143 2.71 -12.08 8.48
N PRO A 144 3.71 -12.86 8.03
CA PRO A 144 4.91 -12.46 7.28
C PRO A 144 4.72 -12.39 5.76
N ARG A 145 3.49 -12.57 5.25
CA ARG A 145 3.21 -12.49 3.82
C ARG A 145 3.18 -11.04 3.36
N TRP A 146 3.79 -10.78 2.20
CA TRP A 146 3.79 -9.49 1.51
C TRP A 146 4.52 -8.37 2.28
N ARG A 147 5.73 -8.64 2.80
CA ARG A 147 6.64 -7.58 3.25
C ARG A 147 6.98 -6.65 2.09
N GLY A 148 7.02 -5.34 2.30
CA GLY A 148 7.45 -4.37 1.29
C GLY A 148 6.38 -3.38 0.85
N ALA A 149 6.53 -2.83 -0.38
CA ALA A 149 5.93 -1.57 -0.76
C ALA A 149 4.51 -1.66 -1.35
N ALA A 150 4.08 -2.82 -1.87
CA ALA A 150 2.81 -2.97 -2.59
C ALA A 150 2.00 -4.21 -2.17
N PRO A 151 1.79 -4.45 -0.85
CA PRO A 151 1.15 -5.66 -0.36
C PRO A 151 -0.27 -5.84 -0.91
N ILE A 152 -1.04 -4.76 -1.04
CA ILE A 152 -2.44 -4.79 -1.51
C ILE A 152 -2.53 -5.31 -2.95
N GLN A 153 -1.72 -4.73 -3.85
CA GLN A 153 -1.71 -5.13 -5.24
C GLN A 153 -1.23 -6.57 -5.44
N ARG A 154 -0.16 -6.95 -4.72
CA ARG A 154 0.42 -8.29 -4.85
C ARG A 154 -0.49 -9.38 -4.29
N ALA A 155 -1.28 -9.09 -3.24
CA ALA A 155 -2.28 -10.03 -2.72
C ALA A 155 -3.39 -10.32 -3.75
N ILE A 156 -3.92 -9.27 -4.41
CA ILE A 156 -4.93 -9.44 -5.47
C ILE A 156 -4.33 -10.20 -6.67
N GLU A 157 -3.16 -9.78 -7.14
CA GLU A 157 -2.47 -10.37 -8.30
C GLU A 157 -2.20 -11.87 -8.10
N ALA A 158 -1.78 -12.24 -6.89
CA ALA A 158 -1.54 -13.64 -6.52
C ALA A 158 -2.82 -14.47 -6.40
N GLY A 159 -3.97 -13.85 -6.26
CA GLY A 159 -5.26 -14.53 -6.05
C GLY A 159 -5.48 -14.98 -4.62
N ASP A 160 -4.92 -14.24 -3.65
CA ASP A 160 -5.18 -14.50 -2.24
C ASP A 160 -6.68 -14.31 -1.95
N SER A 161 -7.26 -15.21 -1.16
CA SER A 161 -8.67 -15.12 -0.74
C SER A 161 -8.90 -14.12 0.39
N GLN A 162 -7.84 -13.74 1.10
CA GLN A 162 -7.87 -12.78 2.19
C GLN A 162 -6.56 -12.01 2.29
N THR A 163 -6.65 -10.83 2.87
CA THR A 163 -5.53 -9.99 3.29
C THR A 163 -5.88 -9.34 4.63
N GLY A 164 -5.20 -8.30 5.03
CA GLY A 164 -5.51 -7.61 6.29
C GLY A 164 -4.55 -6.49 6.59
N ILE A 165 -4.58 -6.07 7.85
CA ILE A 165 -3.63 -5.14 8.43
C ILE A 165 -2.86 -5.85 9.53
N THR A 166 -1.55 -5.66 9.56
CA THR A 166 -0.70 -5.99 10.71
C THR A 166 -0.15 -4.70 11.30
N LEU A 167 -0.45 -4.46 12.58
CA LEU A 167 0.28 -3.49 13.38
C LEU A 167 1.54 -4.18 13.90
N MET A 168 2.71 -3.65 13.57
CA MET A 168 3.98 -4.26 13.91
C MET A 168 4.97 -3.27 14.52
N GLN A 169 5.88 -3.75 15.36
CA GLN A 169 7.05 -3.02 15.81
C GLN A 169 8.04 -2.90 14.65
N MET A 170 8.56 -1.71 14.39
CA MET A 170 9.57 -1.54 13.34
C MET A 170 10.97 -1.87 13.86
N ASP A 171 11.74 -2.52 13.01
CA ASP A 171 13.17 -2.76 13.17
C ASP A 171 13.96 -2.21 11.96
N ALA A 172 15.23 -2.53 11.85
CA ALA A 172 16.08 -2.09 10.74
C ALA A 172 15.83 -2.86 9.44
N GLY A 173 15.07 -3.96 9.48
CA GLY A 173 14.72 -4.79 8.32
C GLY A 173 13.50 -4.26 7.56
N LEU A 174 13.25 -4.87 6.41
CA LEU A 174 12.06 -4.55 5.62
C LEU A 174 10.86 -5.33 6.16
N ASP A 175 10.05 -4.67 6.98
CA ASP A 175 8.84 -5.23 7.59
C ASP A 175 9.08 -6.58 8.34
N THR A 176 10.22 -6.68 9.04
CA THR A 176 10.69 -7.90 9.72
C THR A 176 10.40 -7.92 11.22
N GLY A 177 10.02 -6.79 11.80
CA GLY A 177 9.79 -6.66 13.23
C GLY A 177 8.58 -7.44 13.75
N ASP A 178 8.47 -7.50 15.07
CA ASP A 178 7.46 -8.30 15.73
C ASP A 178 6.03 -7.80 15.48
N MET A 179 5.11 -8.70 15.28
CA MET A 179 3.69 -8.42 15.14
C MET A 179 3.08 -8.11 16.50
N LEU A 180 2.30 -7.03 16.58
CA LEU A 180 1.60 -6.61 17.80
C LEU A 180 0.12 -7.00 17.76
N SER A 181 -0.49 -6.87 16.59
CA SER A 181 -1.85 -7.33 16.32
C SER A 181 -2.09 -7.42 14.82
N ALA A 182 -3.01 -8.26 14.40
CA ALA A 182 -3.42 -8.37 13.00
C ALA A 182 -4.94 -8.52 12.91
N GLU A 183 -5.52 -8.03 11.82
CA GLU A 183 -6.93 -8.19 11.52
C GLU A 183 -7.12 -8.48 10.03
N ALA A 184 -7.81 -9.58 9.72
CA ALA A 184 -8.02 -10.06 8.36
C ALA A 184 -9.30 -9.50 7.75
N THR A 185 -9.30 -9.40 6.40
CA THR A 185 -10.48 -9.10 5.60
C THR A 185 -10.46 -9.95 4.32
N PRO A 186 -11.61 -10.44 3.82
CA PRO A 186 -11.64 -11.16 2.56
C PRO A 186 -11.30 -10.25 1.39
N ILE A 187 -10.76 -10.83 0.32
CA ILE A 187 -10.61 -10.20 -0.99
C ILE A 187 -11.77 -10.70 -1.85
N GLY A 188 -12.69 -9.80 -2.20
CA GLY A 188 -13.83 -10.12 -3.05
C GLY A 188 -13.43 -10.32 -4.51
N ALA A 189 -14.26 -11.04 -5.26
CA ALA A 189 -14.04 -11.34 -6.67
C ALA A 189 -13.91 -10.08 -7.54
N ASP A 190 -14.59 -8.99 -7.17
CA ASP A 190 -14.59 -7.72 -7.90
C ASP A 190 -13.72 -6.63 -7.21
N ASP A 191 -13.02 -6.97 -6.13
CA ASP A 191 -12.20 -5.99 -5.42
C ASP A 191 -11.02 -5.54 -6.30
N THR A 192 -10.98 -4.23 -6.56
CA THR A 192 -9.78 -3.58 -7.12
C THR A 192 -8.83 -3.17 -6.00
N SER A 193 -7.60 -2.81 -6.35
CA SER A 193 -6.66 -2.30 -5.35
C SER A 193 -7.15 -1.00 -4.71
N ALA A 194 -7.94 -0.17 -5.41
CA ALA A 194 -8.54 1.02 -4.83
C ALA A 194 -9.57 0.67 -3.74
N VAL A 195 -10.51 -0.24 -4.04
CA VAL A 195 -11.56 -0.66 -3.08
C VAL A 195 -10.94 -1.31 -1.85
N LEU A 196 -9.96 -2.21 -2.07
CA LEU A 196 -9.30 -2.91 -0.98
C LEU A 196 -8.43 -1.96 -0.14
N HIS A 197 -7.77 -0.98 -0.77
CA HIS A 197 -7.01 0.08 -0.10
C HIS A 197 -7.89 0.86 0.88
N ASP A 198 -9.09 1.29 0.46
CA ASP A 198 -9.99 2.08 1.31
C ASP A 198 -10.51 1.25 2.50
N ARG A 199 -10.83 -0.02 2.25
CA ARG A 199 -11.22 -0.98 3.31
C ARG A 199 -10.09 -1.18 4.32
N LEU A 200 -8.86 -1.39 3.85
CA LEU A 200 -7.69 -1.57 4.70
C LEU A 200 -7.29 -0.28 5.43
N ALA A 201 -7.50 0.89 4.83
CA ALA A 201 -7.28 2.18 5.51
C ALA A 201 -8.20 2.33 6.72
N ALA A 202 -9.48 2.00 6.57
CA ALA A 202 -10.44 2.03 7.68
C ALA A 202 -10.10 0.99 8.77
N LEU A 203 -9.72 -0.22 8.36
CA LEU A 203 -9.31 -1.28 9.27
C LEU A 203 -8.04 -0.90 10.06
N GLY A 204 -7.03 -0.35 9.37
CA GLY A 204 -5.78 0.12 9.97
C GLY A 204 -6.00 1.27 10.97
N ALA A 205 -6.91 2.19 10.65
CA ALA A 205 -7.29 3.27 11.52
C ALA A 205 -7.91 2.78 12.85
N LEU A 206 -8.76 1.76 12.80
CA LEU A 206 -9.32 1.12 14.00
C LEU A 206 -8.26 0.34 14.79
N LEU A 207 -7.43 -0.42 14.07
CA LEU A 207 -6.43 -1.29 14.69
C LEU A 207 -5.35 -0.48 15.40
N VAL A 208 -4.87 0.63 14.83
CA VAL A 208 -3.86 1.47 15.46
C VAL A 208 -4.34 2.13 16.75
N VAL A 209 -5.60 2.59 16.81
CA VAL A 209 -6.17 3.17 18.04
C VAL A 209 -6.28 2.11 19.15
N ARG A 210 -6.73 0.90 18.80
CA ARG A 210 -6.75 -0.24 19.76
C ARG A 210 -5.33 -0.58 20.22
N GLY A 211 -4.37 -0.64 19.30
CA GLY A 211 -2.97 -0.92 19.61
C GLY A 211 -2.35 0.13 20.53
N LEU A 212 -2.54 1.42 20.26
CA LEU A 212 -2.03 2.51 21.09
C LEU A 212 -2.63 2.51 22.51
N ARG A 213 -3.92 2.19 22.64
CA ARG A 213 -4.55 2.03 23.96
C ARG A 213 -3.98 0.82 24.72
N ALA A 214 -3.75 -0.29 24.04
CA ALA A 214 -3.13 -1.46 24.64
C ALA A 214 -1.66 -1.19 25.01
N LEU A 215 -0.92 -0.45 24.17
CA LEU A 215 0.45 -0.01 24.44
C LEU A 215 0.52 0.87 25.70
N ALA A 216 -0.37 1.84 25.82
CA ALA A 216 -0.44 2.71 27.00
C ALA A 216 -0.70 1.94 28.30
N GLN A 217 -1.36 0.81 28.21
CA GLN A 217 -1.68 -0.08 29.34
C GLN A 217 -0.66 -1.22 29.55
N GLY A 218 0.44 -1.24 28.77
CA GLY A 218 1.45 -2.29 28.85
C GLY A 218 0.92 -3.70 28.48
N ARG A 219 -0.15 -3.75 27.67
CA ARG A 219 -0.85 -5.01 27.30
C ARG A 219 -0.54 -5.51 25.88
N LEU A 220 0.38 -4.87 25.18
CA LEU A 220 0.87 -5.40 23.90
C LEU A 220 1.88 -6.51 24.16
N ASP A 221 1.69 -7.63 23.49
CA ASP A 221 2.58 -8.79 23.53
C ASP A 221 3.17 -9.00 22.13
N PRO A 222 4.42 -8.52 21.88
CA PRO A 222 5.06 -8.65 20.59
C PRO A 222 5.33 -10.12 20.25
N GLN A 223 4.86 -10.54 19.08
CA GLN A 223 5.05 -11.89 18.57
C GLN A 223 6.03 -11.86 17.39
N PRO A 224 7.16 -12.58 17.46
CA PRO A 224 8.05 -12.73 16.31
C PRO A 224 7.30 -13.28 15.10
N GLN A 225 7.63 -12.74 13.92
CA GLN A 225 7.03 -13.26 12.71
C GLN A 225 7.49 -14.70 12.44
N PRO A 226 6.59 -15.59 11.99
CA PRO A 226 6.97 -16.93 11.56
C PRO A 226 8.04 -16.88 10.46
N ALA A 227 8.97 -17.84 10.48
CA ALA A 227 9.97 -17.99 9.41
C ALA A 227 9.33 -18.52 8.11
N GLU A 228 8.25 -19.29 8.24
CA GLU A 228 7.49 -19.81 7.11
C GLU A 228 6.47 -18.79 6.60
N GLY A 229 6.15 -18.87 5.30
CA GLY A 229 5.16 -17.99 4.67
C GLY A 229 5.67 -16.59 4.32
N VAL A 230 6.94 -16.29 4.52
CA VAL A 230 7.54 -15.00 4.13
C VAL A 230 7.50 -14.82 2.63
N THR A 231 6.86 -13.74 2.19
CA THR A 231 6.87 -13.28 0.78
C THR A 231 7.09 -11.79 0.71
N TYR A 232 7.47 -11.30 -0.49
CA TYR A 232 7.80 -9.89 -0.68
C TYR A 232 6.90 -9.25 -1.73
N ALA A 233 6.43 -8.05 -1.42
CA ALA A 233 5.59 -7.21 -2.27
C ALA A 233 6.42 -6.06 -2.85
N HIS A 234 7.12 -6.33 -3.96
CA HIS A 234 7.87 -5.30 -4.66
C HIS A 234 6.94 -4.20 -5.16
N LYS A 235 7.46 -2.96 -5.16
CA LYS A 235 6.76 -1.80 -5.72
C LYS A 235 6.29 -2.10 -7.15
N ILE A 236 5.08 -1.68 -7.47
CA ILE A 236 4.55 -1.78 -8.83
C ILE A 236 5.26 -0.79 -9.74
N ASP A 237 5.80 -1.27 -10.85
CA ASP A 237 6.40 -0.46 -11.90
C ASP A 237 5.42 -0.24 -13.05
N LYS A 238 5.54 0.93 -13.71
CA LYS A 238 4.76 1.22 -14.93
C LYS A 238 5.05 0.25 -16.08
N ALA A 239 6.26 -0.30 -16.11
CA ALA A 239 6.65 -1.32 -17.09
C ALA A 239 5.86 -2.63 -16.96
N GLU A 240 5.19 -2.86 -15.83
CA GLU A 240 4.32 -4.00 -15.61
C GLU A 240 2.91 -3.82 -16.24
N ALA A 241 2.57 -2.62 -16.75
CA ALA A 241 1.24 -2.32 -17.29
C ALA A 241 0.84 -3.14 -18.54
N PRO A 242 1.72 -3.44 -19.49
CA PRO A 242 1.35 -4.23 -20.66
C PRO A 242 0.86 -5.63 -20.25
N ILE A 243 -0.26 -6.04 -20.87
CA ILE A 243 -0.83 -7.37 -20.67
C ILE A 243 0.02 -8.40 -21.42
N ASP A 244 0.48 -9.42 -20.71
CA ASP A 244 1.01 -10.62 -21.32
C ASP A 244 -0.13 -11.59 -21.63
N TRP A 245 -0.56 -11.64 -22.89
CA TRP A 245 -1.64 -12.51 -23.34
C TRP A 245 -1.28 -13.99 -23.31
N GLN A 246 0.01 -14.36 -23.16
CA GLN A 246 0.44 -15.76 -22.98
C GLN A 246 0.07 -16.30 -21.60
N ALA A 247 -0.22 -15.42 -20.64
CA ALA A 247 -0.67 -15.80 -19.31
C ALA A 247 -2.11 -16.35 -19.33
N PRO A 248 -2.52 -17.13 -18.33
CA PRO A 248 -3.92 -17.55 -18.12
C PRO A 248 -4.86 -16.36 -17.94
N ALA A 249 -6.08 -16.44 -18.48
CA ALA A 249 -7.10 -15.38 -18.38
C ALA A 249 -7.37 -14.97 -16.92
N GLU A 250 -7.39 -15.93 -15.99
CA GLU A 250 -7.58 -15.65 -14.56
C GLU A 250 -6.45 -14.81 -13.94
N GLN A 251 -5.21 -15.06 -14.36
CA GLN A 251 -4.07 -14.26 -13.90
C GLN A 251 -4.13 -12.85 -14.45
N ILE A 252 -4.50 -12.69 -15.73
CA ILE A 252 -4.65 -11.36 -16.36
C ILE A 252 -5.80 -10.59 -15.68
N GLU A 253 -6.92 -11.24 -15.40
CA GLU A 253 -8.08 -10.62 -14.72
C GLU A 253 -7.69 -10.09 -13.34
N ARG A 254 -7.03 -10.92 -12.52
CA ARG A 254 -6.52 -10.49 -11.20
C ARG A 254 -5.57 -9.30 -11.32
N ARG A 255 -4.70 -9.31 -12.33
CA ARG A 255 -3.77 -8.21 -12.58
C ARG A 255 -4.49 -6.92 -12.98
N VAL A 256 -5.56 -7.01 -13.78
CA VAL A 256 -6.39 -5.85 -14.13
C VAL A 256 -6.97 -5.20 -12.86
N ARG A 257 -7.52 -6.00 -11.94
CA ARG A 257 -8.03 -5.49 -10.65
C ARG A 257 -6.92 -4.97 -9.73
N ALA A 258 -5.79 -5.67 -9.65
CA ALA A 258 -4.65 -5.28 -8.84
C ALA A 258 -4.05 -3.92 -9.29
N PHE A 259 -4.11 -3.61 -10.57
CA PHE A 259 -3.51 -2.41 -11.16
C PHE A 259 -4.50 -1.25 -11.36
N ASP A 260 -5.73 -1.36 -10.93
CA ASP A 260 -6.69 -0.26 -10.89
C ASP A 260 -6.60 0.47 -9.53
N PRO A 261 -6.20 1.75 -9.44
CA PRO A 261 -6.10 2.72 -10.53
C PRO A 261 -4.68 2.88 -11.13
N PHE A 262 -3.67 2.23 -10.59
CA PHE A 262 -2.29 2.44 -11.03
C PHE A 262 -1.51 1.11 -11.10
N PRO A 263 -0.77 0.89 -12.21
CA PRO A 263 -0.59 1.75 -13.39
C PRO A 263 -1.76 1.64 -14.41
N GLY A 264 -2.68 0.72 -14.22
CA GLY A 264 -3.69 0.27 -15.16
C GLY A 264 -3.10 -0.68 -16.22
N CYS A 265 -3.65 -1.90 -16.37
CA CYS A 265 -3.24 -2.80 -17.43
C CYS A 265 -3.50 -2.20 -18.81
N SER A 266 -2.68 -2.54 -19.80
CA SER A 266 -2.80 -1.98 -21.15
C SER A 266 -2.48 -3.00 -22.23
N PHE A 267 -2.99 -2.75 -23.43
CA PHE A 267 -2.71 -3.51 -24.63
C PHE A 267 -2.70 -2.59 -25.85
N GLU A 268 -2.15 -3.08 -26.96
CA GLU A 268 -2.11 -2.33 -28.20
C GLU A 268 -3.37 -2.59 -29.05
N TRP A 269 -4.00 -1.50 -29.52
CA TRP A 269 -5.15 -1.52 -30.41
C TRP A 269 -4.92 -0.54 -31.56
N ALA A 270 -4.77 -1.07 -32.78
CA ALA A 270 -4.52 -0.23 -33.98
C ALA A 270 -3.37 0.79 -33.77
N GLY A 271 -2.26 0.35 -33.15
CA GLY A 271 -1.09 1.19 -32.89
C GLY A 271 -1.26 2.21 -31.75
N GLN A 272 -2.29 2.07 -30.93
CA GLN A 272 -2.53 2.90 -29.76
C GLN A 272 -2.58 2.07 -28.48
N THR A 273 -1.93 2.53 -27.43
CA THR A 273 -1.97 1.90 -26.10
C THR A 273 -3.31 2.17 -25.43
N VAL A 274 -4.14 1.15 -25.28
CA VAL A 274 -5.46 1.21 -24.62
C VAL A 274 -5.38 0.59 -23.24
N LYS A 275 -5.90 1.26 -22.22
CA LYS A 275 -5.97 0.72 -20.85
C LYS A 275 -7.21 -0.14 -20.67
N VAL A 276 -7.05 -1.19 -19.84
CA VAL A 276 -8.14 -2.06 -19.38
C VAL A 276 -8.38 -1.82 -17.91
N TRP A 277 -9.64 -1.57 -17.54
CA TRP A 277 -10.04 -1.29 -16.18
C TRP A 277 -10.94 -2.36 -15.57
N ARG A 278 -11.73 -3.05 -16.42
CA ARG A 278 -12.53 -4.20 -16.01
C ARG A 278 -12.48 -5.29 -17.08
N ALA A 279 -12.34 -6.51 -16.62
CA ALA A 279 -12.36 -7.70 -17.47
C ALA A 279 -13.05 -8.85 -16.72
N GLN A 280 -13.47 -9.86 -17.47
CA GLN A 280 -14.10 -11.06 -16.94
C GLN A 280 -13.56 -12.30 -17.65
N VAL A 281 -13.22 -13.31 -16.88
CA VAL A 281 -12.81 -14.60 -17.42
C VAL A 281 -14.03 -15.28 -18.05
N GLN A 282 -13.86 -15.77 -19.27
CA GLN A 282 -14.86 -16.57 -19.95
C GLN A 282 -14.52 -18.04 -19.83
N ALA A 283 -15.58 -18.87 -19.76
CA ALA A 283 -15.42 -20.29 -19.59
C ALA A 283 -14.57 -20.90 -20.72
N ALA A 284 -13.80 -21.94 -20.41
CA ALA A 284 -12.82 -22.55 -21.31
C ALA A 284 -13.39 -23.03 -22.66
N HIS A 285 -14.67 -23.37 -22.73
CA HIS A 285 -15.34 -23.79 -23.96
C HIS A 285 -15.60 -22.66 -24.99
N VAL A 286 -15.35 -21.39 -24.58
CA VAL A 286 -15.50 -20.23 -25.47
C VAL A 286 -14.23 -19.97 -26.30
N GLN A 287 -13.10 -20.59 -25.93
CA GLN A 287 -11.87 -20.44 -26.70
C GLN A 287 -11.89 -21.37 -27.91
N PRO A 288 -11.86 -20.86 -29.17
CA PRO A 288 -11.69 -21.67 -30.35
C PRO A 288 -10.35 -22.43 -30.29
N THR A 289 -10.34 -23.65 -30.71
CA THR A 289 -9.22 -24.60 -30.64
C THR A 289 -7.92 -24.10 -31.31
N HIS A 290 -7.97 -23.01 -32.06
CA HIS A 290 -6.86 -22.43 -32.82
C HIS A 290 -6.63 -20.93 -32.64
N SER A 291 -7.15 -20.34 -31.58
CA SER A 291 -6.93 -18.90 -31.33
C SER A 291 -5.52 -18.68 -30.75
N THR A 292 -4.76 -17.79 -31.38
CA THR A 292 -3.48 -17.34 -30.84
C THR A 292 -3.69 -16.39 -29.68
N PRO A 293 -2.97 -16.53 -28.55
CA PRO A 293 -3.04 -15.55 -27.45
C PRO A 293 -2.83 -14.11 -27.94
N GLY A 294 -3.69 -13.21 -27.47
CA GLY A 294 -3.72 -11.81 -27.91
C GLY A 294 -4.66 -11.55 -29.09
N GLN A 295 -5.13 -12.56 -29.80
CA GLN A 295 -6.10 -12.37 -30.88
C GLN A 295 -7.51 -12.14 -30.34
N ARG A 296 -8.24 -11.25 -31.01
CA ARG A 296 -9.67 -11.06 -30.79
C ARG A 296 -10.45 -12.29 -31.26
N ILE A 297 -11.29 -12.81 -30.41
CA ILE A 297 -12.26 -13.85 -30.75
C ILE A 297 -13.53 -13.16 -31.27
N PRO A 298 -13.96 -13.40 -32.52
CA PRO A 298 -15.19 -12.83 -33.05
C PRO A 298 -16.40 -13.30 -32.24
N THR A 299 -17.24 -12.34 -31.81
CA THR A 299 -18.51 -12.60 -31.14
C THR A 299 -19.64 -11.93 -31.93
N GLY A 300 -20.77 -12.61 -32.11
CA GLY A 300 -21.92 -12.06 -32.85
C GLY A 300 -22.65 -10.92 -32.13
N ASP A 301 -22.33 -10.69 -30.84
CA ASP A 301 -23.03 -9.75 -29.95
C ASP A 301 -22.22 -8.47 -29.64
N GLY A 302 -21.06 -8.30 -30.27
CA GLY A 302 -20.22 -7.10 -30.13
C GLY A 302 -19.41 -7.02 -28.84
N ARG A 303 -19.16 -8.15 -28.15
CA ARG A 303 -18.23 -8.24 -27.03
C ARG A 303 -16.77 -8.14 -27.50
N LEU A 304 -15.91 -7.63 -26.67
CA LEU A 304 -14.46 -7.60 -26.90
C LEU A 304 -13.83 -8.75 -26.12
N LEU A 305 -13.72 -9.88 -26.79
CA LEU A 305 -13.16 -11.10 -26.24
C LEU A 305 -11.79 -11.37 -26.84
N ILE A 306 -10.79 -11.62 -25.98
CA ILE A 306 -9.39 -11.85 -26.35
C ILE A 306 -8.96 -13.24 -25.90
N ALA A 307 -8.31 -14.00 -26.79
CA ALA A 307 -7.69 -15.27 -26.45
C ALA A 307 -6.50 -15.06 -25.51
N CYS A 308 -6.38 -15.92 -24.51
CA CYS A 308 -5.27 -15.94 -23.57
C CYS A 308 -4.48 -17.24 -23.69
N GLY A 309 -3.34 -17.37 -23.03
CA GLY A 309 -2.57 -18.64 -23.02
C GLY A 309 -3.42 -19.81 -22.51
N GLN A 310 -4.32 -19.54 -21.58
CA GLN A 310 -5.37 -20.45 -21.14
C GLN A 310 -6.66 -19.67 -20.93
N GLY A 311 -7.76 -20.12 -21.58
CA GLY A 311 -9.05 -19.45 -21.51
C GLY A 311 -9.12 -18.18 -22.36
N ALA A 312 -10.16 -17.39 -22.15
CA ALA A 312 -10.38 -16.15 -22.85
C ALA A 312 -10.83 -15.06 -21.86
N LEU A 313 -10.47 -13.82 -22.16
CA LEU A 313 -10.78 -12.66 -21.34
C LEU A 313 -11.73 -11.73 -22.08
N GLU A 314 -12.89 -11.46 -21.53
CA GLU A 314 -13.79 -10.40 -21.99
C GLU A 314 -13.36 -9.07 -21.35
N LEU A 315 -13.05 -8.07 -22.18
CA LEU A 315 -12.77 -6.72 -21.72
C LEU A 315 -14.11 -6.00 -21.60
N LEU A 316 -14.39 -5.46 -20.41
CA LEU A 316 -15.66 -4.81 -20.08
C LEU A 316 -15.56 -3.30 -20.13
N GLU A 317 -14.46 -2.75 -19.58
CA GLU A 317 -14.22 -1.31 -19.50
C GLU A 317 -12.78 -1.00 -19.94
N VAL A 318 -12.66 -0.08 -20.88
CA VAL A 318 -11.38 0.32 -21.49
C VAL A 318 -11.24 1.83 -21.59
N GLN A 319 -10.03 2.31 -21.86
CA GLN A 319 -9.75 3.72 -22.00
C GLN A 319 -8.69 3.98 -23.09
N ALA A 320 -9.08 4.68 -24.15
CA ALA A 320 -8.16 5.17 -25.17
C ALA A 320 -7.26 6.30 -24.63
N PRO A 321 -6.10 6.55 -25.24
CA PRO A 321 -5.21 7.64 -24.84
C PRO A 321 -5.93 8.99 -24.78
N GLY A 322 -5.79 9.70 -23.67
CA GLY A 322 -6.44 11.00 -23.47
C GLY A 322 -7.96 10.99 -23.28
N GLY A 323 -8.59 9.81 -23.43
CA GLY A 323 -10.03 9.60 -23.26
C GLY A 323 -10.46 9.38 -21.81
N ARG A 324 -11.75 9.11 -21.65
CA ARG A 324 -12.36 8.62 -20.40
C ARG A 324 -12.58 7.10 -20.46
N ARG A 325 -12.80 6.47 -19.32
CA ARG A 325 -13.26 5.07 -19.25
C ARG A 325 -14.61 4.94 -19.96
N VAL A 326 -14.73 3.93 -20.79
CA VAL A 326 -15.97 3.60 -21.54
C VAL A 326 -16.15 2.09 -21.58
N THR A 327 -17.39 1.63 -21.88
CA THR A 327 -17.60 0.20 -22.11
C THR A 327 -16.83 -0.28 -23.34
N ALA A 328 -16.39 -1.52 -23.34
CA ALA A 328 -15.71 -2.10 -24.50
C ALA A 328 -16.61 -2.07 -25.76
N ARG A 329 -17.92 -2.19 -25.61
CA ARG A 329 -18.88 -2.06 -26.72
C ARG A 329 -18.85 -0.66 -27.35
N ASP A 330 -18.91 0.41 -26.53
CA ASP A 330 -18.82 1.80 -27.02
C ASP A 330 -17.47 2.10 -27.66
N PHE A 331 -16.40 1.48 -27.10
CA PHE A 331 -15.08 1.57 -27.67
C PHE A 331 -15.00 0.96 -29.08
N LEU A 332 -15.53 -0.27 -29.27
CA LEU A 332 -15.55 -0.95 -30.56
C LEU A 332 -16.35 -0.19 -31.63
N GLN A 333 -17.46 0.45 -31.24
CA GLN A 333 -18.25 1.29 -32.18
C GLN A 333 -17.45 2.48 -32.71
N ARG A 334 -16.57 3.07 -31.89
CA ARG A 334 -15.75 4.25 -32.25
C ARG A 334 -14.44 3.86 -32.91
N HIS A 335 -13.96 2.63 -32.66
CA HIS A 335 -12.70 2.11 -33.14
C HIS A 335 -12.88 0.74 -33.80
N PRO A 336 -13.56 0.66 -34.97
CA PRO A 336 -13.93 -0.58 -35.63
C PRO A 336 -12.75 -1.40 -36.14
N GLN A 337 -11.54 -0.83 -36.19
CA GLN A 337 -10.32 -1.52 -36.61
C GLN A 337 -9.96 -2.64 -35.63
N SER A 338 -9.57 -3.79 -36.17
CA SER A 338 -9.18 -4.96 -35.36
C SER A 338 -7.78 -4.82 -34.77
N MET A 339 -7.51 -5.57 -33.69
CA MET A 339 -6.13 -5.91 -33.32
C MET A 339 -5.46 -6.59 -34.51
N ALA A 340 -4.29 -6.11 -34.89
CA ALA A 340 -3.48 -6.71 -35.94
C ALA A 340 -2.91 -8.06 -35.47
#